data_8a08d1aa829f46d8313595f6abbfab6e
#
_entry.id   8a08d1aa829f46d8313595f6abbfab6e
#
_cell.length_a   1.000
_cell.length_b   1.000
_cell.length_c   1.000
_cell.angle_alpha   90.00
_cell.angle_beta   90.00
_cell.angle_gamma   90.00
#
_symmetry.space_group_name_H-M   'P 1'
#
loop_
_entity.id
_entity.type
_entity.pdbx_description
1 polymer ?
#
loop_
_entity_poly.entity_id
_entity_poly.type
_entity_poly.pdbx_seq_one_letter_code
_entity_poly.pdbx_strand_id
1 'polypeptide(L)'
;MLEVADSPVTTDHGGNEPARVTGNAMNAVNNWVPHDIVMRDTWFPIAHAVDIGKRPVRRSIYSHPYFLWREDGKIVASEFHPNEARTREKSPYSDTRGRYPVMEHYGVVWGWFGNPEAADPAHLPSLPFLPPNGGLPGYMTSTIRFDCSAPISLENLIDLTHADFLHADVVGDEKSDSETVETFYDSETVTMVRTCINKSVAPIMKFFSGIRQPTQNVRQVIRIYLRSHCAIAYGRFTPGDDVPLFHPCTPETRDRTRMEMVMNTSNAGFMFRHIMPKAGYKVSRQDSSMTSPQSPRYMLPTTRKDLHSKFDQAGQRYRLQMMDLVTRQAAGDFAYRDNVSADCSDIIGLRKELFRF
;
A
#
# COMPACT_ATOMS: atom_id res chain seq x y z
N MET A 1 -11.07 -28.86 -8.40
CA MET A 1 -12.35 -28.14 -8.50
C MET A 1 -12.72 -27.73 -7.07
N LEU A 2 -12.48 -26.49 -6.71
CA LEU A 2 -12.88 -25.94 -5.39
C LEU A 2 -14.26 -25.33 -5.59
N GLU A 3 -15.28 -25.93 -5.00
CA GLU A 3 -16.61 -25.32 -4.91
C GLU A 3 -16.49 -24.09 -4.01
N VAL A 4 -16.60 -22.92 -4.62
CA VAL A 4 -16.76 -21.66 -3.91
C VAL A 4 -18.25 -21.55 -3.61
N ALA A 5 -18.63 -21.76 -2.35
CA ALA A 5 -19.99 -21.52 -1.89
C ALA A 5 -20.32 -20.02 -2.05
N ASP A 6 -21.29 -19.72 -2.90
CA ASP A 6 -21.93 -18.41 -3.05
C ASP A 6 -22.48 -17.94 -1.69
N SER A 7 -21.83 -16.95 -1.10
CA SER A 7 -22.45 -16.12 -0.05
C SER A 7 -22.60 -14.72 -0.63
N PRO A 8 -23.80 -14.16 -0.60
CA PRO A 8 -24.06 -12.83 -1.12
C PRO A 8 -23.22 -11.81 -0.34
N VAL A 9 -22.44 -11.02 -1.07
CA VAL A 9 -21.72 -9.85 -0.54
C VAL A 9 -22.78 -8.80 -0.19
N THR A 10 -23.19 -8.74 1.05
CA THR A 10 -23.93 -7.59 1.56
C THR A 10 -22.93 -6.50 1.87
N THR A 11 -23.00 -5.39 1.15
CA THR A 11 -22.40 -4.12 1.52
C THR A 11 -23.19 -3.57 2.70
N ASP A 12 -22.84 -4.00 3.91
CA ASP A 12 -23.46 -3.48 5.13
C ASP A 12 -22.72 -2.19 5.56
N HIS A 13 -23.31 -1.06 5.24
CA HIS A 13 -22.88 0.26 5.70
C HIS A 13 -23.40 0.62 7.10
N GLY A 14 -23.84 -0.35 7.87
CA GLY A 14 -24.43 -0.10 9.17
C GLY A 14 -24.38 -1.28 10.11
N GLY A 15 -23.35 -1.38 10.93
CA GLY A 15 -23.37 -2.34 12.04
C GLY A 15 -21.98 -2.55 12.64
N ASN A 16 -21.84 -2.19 13.90
CA ASN A 16 -20.59 -2.19 14.69
C ASN A 16 -20.05 -3.57 15.10
N GLU A 17 -20.29 -4.64 14.36
CA GLU A 17 -19.57 -5.89 14.59
C GLU A 17 -18.67 -6.24 13.41
N PRO A 18 -17.35 -6.38 13.65
CA PRO A 18 -16.43 -6.82 12.61
C PRO A 18 -16.81 -8.23 12.15
N ALA A 19 -17.01 -8.41 10.84
CA ALA A 19 -17.38 -9.70 10.26
C ALA A 19 -16.33 -10.77 10.62
N ARG A 20 -16.71 -11.75 11.44
CA ARG A 20 -15.83 -12.87 11.80
C ARG A 20 -15.60 -13.77 10.57
N VAL A 21 -14.34 -14.05 10.29
CA VAL A 21 -13.98 -15.03 9.25
C VAL A 21 -14.40 -16.42 9.71
N THR A 22 -15.18 -17.14 8.92
CA THR A 22 -15.65 -18.50 9.24
C THR A 22 -14.52 -19.52 9.21
N GLY A 23 -14.71 -20.70 9.84
CA GLY A 23 -13.69 -21.76 9.88
C GLY A 23 -13.22 -22.22 8.49
N ASN A 24 -14.09 -22.28 7.49
CA ASN A 24 -13.71 -22.63 6.11
C ASN A 24 -12.86 -21.53 5.47
N ALA A 25 -13.21 -20.26 5.67
CA ALA A 25 -12.42 -19.13 5.20
C ALA A 25 -11.05 -19.06 5.89
N MET A 26 -10.97 -19.38 7.18
CA MET A 26 -9.68 -19.48 7.91
C MET A 26 -8.75 -20.54 7.30
N ASN A 27 -9.28 -21.72 6.93
CA ASN A 27 -8.48 -22.73 6.27
C ASN A 27 -8.00 -22.26 4.90
N ALA A 28 -8.84 -21.54 4.15
CA ALA A 28 -8.46 -20.98 2.86
C ALA A 28 -7.32 -19.96 3.00
N VAL A 29 -7.42 -18.98 3.93
CA VAL A 29 -6.36 -17.98 4.11
C VAL A 29 -5.05 -18.60 4.61
N ASN A 30 -5.09 -19.65 5.42
CA ASN A 30 -3.89 -20.36 5.89
C ASN A 30 -3.19 -21.13 4.77
N ASN A 31 -3.93 -21.54 3.74
CA ASN A 31 -3.39 -22.25 2.58
C ASN A 31 -3.03 -21.32 1.41
N TRP A 32 -3.33 -20.04 1.52
CA TRP A 32 -3.02 -19.09 0.47
C TRP A 32 -1.51 -18.84 0.33
N VAL A 33 -1.05 -18.79 -0.94
CA VAL A 33 0.36 -18.56 -1.29
C VAL A 33 0.48 -17.20 -1.99
N PRO A 34 0.96 -16.16 -1.31
CA PRO A 34 0.96 -14.80 -1.86
C PRO A 34 2.04 -14.53 -2.93
N HIS A 35 2.76 -15.55 -3.38
CA HIS A 35 3.86 -15.40 -4.34
C HIS A 35 3.45 -15.48 -5.81
N ASP A 36 2.37 -16.21 -6.13
CA ASP A 36 1.97 -16.49 -7.52
C ASP A 36 0.95 -15.51 -8.06
N ILE A 37 1.02 -14.27 -7.56
CA ILE A 37 0.09 -13.22 -7.92
C ILE A 37 0.71 -12.31 -8.96
N VAL A 38 0.03 -12.16 -10.10
CA VAL A 38 0.32 -11.16 -11.13
C VAL A 38 -0.96 -10.38 -11.38
N MET A 39 -1.12 -9.23 -10.74
CA MET A 39 -2.25 -8.34 -11.01
C MET A 39 -2.08 -7.66 -12.36
N ARG A 40 -3.14 -7.63 -13.15
CA ARG A 40 -3.18 -7.00 -14.48
C ARG A 40 -4.38 -6.06 -14.58
N ASP A 41 -4.38 -5.27 -15.64
CA ASP A 41 -5.37 -4.24 -15.93
C ASP A 41 -5.55 -3.29 -14.74
N THR A 42 -4.40 -2.77 -14.28
CA THR A 42 -4.34 -1.84 -13.14
C THR A 42 -3.15 -0.88 -13.25
N TRP A 43 -3.24 0.23 -12.54
CA TRP A 43 -2.16 1.19 -12.36
C TRP A 43 -1.25 0.79 -11.21
N PHE A 44 0.05 0.66 -11.47
CA PHE A 44 1.07 0.53 -10.43
C PHE A 44 1.81 1.85 -10.21
N PRO A 45 2.05 2.26 -8.97
CA PRO A 45 2.93 3.38 -8.67
C PRO A 45 4.39 2.94 -8.88
N ILE A 46 5.06 3.44 -9.92
CA ILE A 46 6.32 2.87 -10.43
C ILE A 46 7.55 3.74 -10.20
N ALA A 47 7.37 5.00 -9.86
CA ALA A 47 8.48 5.91 -9.50
C ALA A 47 7.95 7.19 -8.85
N HIS A 48 8.82 7.90 -8.13
CA HIS A 48 8.57 9.31 -7.82
C HIS A 48 8.77 10.16 -9.07
N ALA A 49 7.84 11.05 -9.35
CA ALA A 49 7.90 11.89 -10.55
C ALA A 49 9.15 12.79 -10.59
N VAL A 50 9.64 13.22 -9.41
CA VAL A 50 10.84 14.05 -9.27
C VAL A 50 12.13 13.32 -9.63
N ASP A 51 12.14 11.98 -9.58
CA ASP A 51 13.31 11.15 -9.90
C ASP A 51 13.45 10.87 -11.40
N ILE A 52 12.39 11.19 -12.19
CA ILE A 52 12.39 10.90 -13.62
C ILE A 52 12.77 12.15 -14.41
N GLY A 53 13.99 12.12 -14.95
CA GLY A 53 14.56 13.14 -15.82
C GLY A 53 14.67 12.68 -17.28
N LYS A 54 15.51 13.37 -18.06
CA LYS A 54 15.78 13.03 -19.47
C LYS A 54 16.55 11.70 -19.64
N ARG A 55 17.35 11.30 -18.63
CA ARG A 55 18.08 10.02 -18.67
C ARG A 55 17.14 8.88 -18.37
N PRO A 56 17.13 7.82 -19.21
CA PRO A 56 16.30 6.66 -18.96
C PRO A 56 16.67 5.95 -17.66
N VAL A 57 15.64 5.62 -16.86
CA VAL A 57 15.78 4.86 -15.62
C VAL A 57 15.10 3.51 -15.83
N ARG A 58 15.83 2.42 -15.62
CA ARG A 58 15.27 1.07 -15.73
C ARG A 58 14.47 0.71 -14.48
N ARG A 59 13.29 0.12 -14.68
CA ARG A 59 12.41 -0.44 -13.66
C ARG A 59 11.88 -1.79 -14.12
N SER A 60 11.18 -2.51 -13.26
CA SER A 60 10.45 -3.73 -13.62
C SER A 60 9.13 -3.83 -12.83
N ILE A 61 8.14 -4.48 -13.43
CA ILE A 61 6.93 -4.97 -12.78
C ILE A 61 6.85 -6.45 -13.08
N TYR A 62 6.78 -7.31 -12.05
CA TYR A 62 6.74 -8.76 -12.17
C TYR A 62 7.80 -9.31 -13.16
N SER A 63 9.04 -8.82 -13.04
CA SER A 63 10.16 -9.16 -13.92
C SER A 63 10.07 -8.65 -15.37
N HIS A 64 9.01 -7.94 -15.76
CA HIS A 64 8.94 -7.26 -17.06
C HIS A 64 9.70 -5.93 -16.98
N PRO A 65 10.84 -5.80 -17.65
CA PRO A 65 11.64 -4.59 -17.60
C PRO A 65 11.03 -3.49 -18.47
N TYR A 66 11.16 -2.26 -18.03
CA TYR A 66 10.82 -1.07 -18.79
C TYR A 66 11.74 0.08 -18.42
N PHE A 67 11.76 1.10 -19.28
CA PHE A 67 12.54 2.32 -19.09
C PHE A 67 11.60 3.51 -18.95
N LEU A 68 11.94 4.40 -18.03
CA LEU A 68 11.23 5.66 -17.78
C LEU A 68 12.14 6.83 -18.06
N TRP A 69 11.65 7.84 -18.79
CA TRP A 69 12.34 9.11 -19.00
C TRP A 69 11.34 10.23 -19.29
N ARG A 70 11.82 11.48 -19.33
CA ARG A 70 11.03 12.62 -19.81
C ARG A 70 11.42 12.97 -21.23
N GLU A 71 10.43 13.02 -22.09
CA GLU A 71 10.49 13.49 -23.48
C GLU A 71 9.52 14.67 -23.60
N ASP A 72 10.03 15.86 -23.98
CA ASP A 72 9.25 17.10 -24.08
C ASP A 72 8.40 17.41 -22.83
N GLY A 73 9.00 17.19 -21.65
CA GLY A 73 8.37 17.43 -20.35
C GLY A 73 7.41 16.33 -19.88
N LYS A 74 7.01 15.40 -20.76
CA LYS A 74 6.10 14.30 -20.45
C LYS A 74 6.86 13.03 -20.05
N ILE A 75 6.30 12.25 -19.13
CA ILE A 75 6.84 10.93 -18.79
C ILE A 75 6.55 9.96 -19.93
N VAL A 76 7.55 9.17 -20.27
CA VAL A 76 7.45 8.04 -21.22
C VAL A 76 7.86 6.77 -20.49
N ALA A 77 7.08 5.70 -20.65
CA ALA A 77 7.41 4.35 -20.24
C ALA A 77 7.52 3.46 -21.48
N SER A 78 8.63 2.73 -21.65
CA SER A 78 8.83 1.84 -22.78
C SER A 78 9.61 0.61 -22.38
N GLU A 79 9.30 -0.53 -22.97
CA GLU A 79 10.11 -1.76 -22.79
C GLU A 79 11.46 -1.69 -23.52
N PHE A 80 11.63 -0.71 -24.45
CA PHE A 80 12.88 -0.49 -25.17
C PHE A 80 13.58 0.78 -24.65
N HIS A 81 14.89 0.69 -24.48
CA HIS A 81 15.71 1.86 -24.24
C HIS A 81 15.63 2.80 -25.47
N PRO A 82 15.57 4.15 -25.32
CA PRO A 82 15.42 5.07 -26.45
C PRO A 82 16.49 4.91 -27.55
N ASN A 83 17.68 4.42 -27.16
CA ASN A 83 18.80 4.18 -28.11
C ASN A 83 18.91 2.72 -28.56
N GLU A 84 17.96 1.86 -28.19
CA GLU A 84 17.98 0.43 -28.54
C GLU A 84 17.26 0.21 -29.87
N ALA A 85 17.87 -0.56 -30.77
CA ALA A 85 17.18 -1.07 -31.95
C ALA A 85 16.07 -2.03 -31.49
N ARG A 86 14.85 -1.87 -32.02
CA ARG A 86 13.68 -2.70 -31.68
C ARG A 86 13.77 -4.06 -32.33
N THR A 87 14.71 -4.91 -31.86
CA THR A 87 15.02 -6.21 -32.47
C THR A 87 14.37 -7.39 -31.76
N ARG A 88 13.83 -7.19 -30.57
CA ARG A 88 13.18 -8.25 -29.79
C ARG A 88 11.66 -8.19 -29.88
N GLU A 89 11.03 -9.33 -29.62
CA GLU A 89 9.59 -9.42 -29.47
C GLU A 89 9.11 -8.53 -28.30
N LYS A 90 8.04 -7.78 -28.52
CA LYS A 90 7.48 -6.89 -27.53
C LYS A 90 6.63 -7.64 -26.49
N SER A 91 6.49 -7.07 -25.31
CA SER A 91 5.60 -7.54 -24.26
C SER A 91 4.12 -7.42 -24.68
N PRO A 92 3.24 -8.34 -24.27
CA PRO A 92 1.80 -8.19 -24.47
C PRO A 92 1.18 -7.01 -23.69
N TYR A 93 1.94 -6.40 -22.78
CA TYR A 93 1.49 -5.28 -21.92
C TYR A 93 1.87 -3.90 -22.48
N SER A 94 2.53 -3.83 -23.62
CA SER A 94 2.88 -2.60 -24.30
C SER A 94 2.10 -2.40 -25.60
N ASP A 95 1.98 -1.16 -26.06
CA ASP A 95 1.38 -0.84 -27.34
C ASP A 95 2.23 -1.34 -28.54
N THR A 96 1.78 -1.07 -29.74
CA THR A 96 2.49 -1.45 -30.99
C THR A 96 3.90 -0.85 -31.10
N ARG A 97 4.22 0.17 -30.31
CA ARG A 97 5.54 0.83 -30.26
C ARG A 97 6.39 0.36 -29.07
N GLY A 98 5.89 -0.61 -28.27
CA GLY A 98 6.53 -1.05 -27.03
C GLY A 98 6.40 -0.02 -25.90
N ARG A 99 5.39 0.85 -25.94
CA ARG A 99 5.12 1.84 -24.89
C ARG A 99 4.03 1.35 -23.97
N TYR A 100 4.21 1.59 -22.68
CA TYR A 100 3.20 1.37 -21.65
C TYR A 100 2.38 2.65 -21.45
N PRO A 101 1.06 2.57 -21.22
CA PRO A 101 0.32 3.71 -20.72
C PRO A 101 0.92 4.17 -19.39
N VAL A 102 1.17 5.48 -19.28
CA VAL A 102 1.79 6.08 -18.10
C VAL A 102 1.20 7.44 -17.83
N MET A 103 1.06 7.79 -16.57
CA MET A 103 0.62 9.12 -16.15
C MET A 103 1.37 9.59 -14.90
N GLU A 104 1.48 10.89 -14.76
CA GLU A 104 1.98 11.56 -13.56
C GLU A 104 0.80 12.12 -12.79
N HIS A 105 0.62 11.64 -11.55
CA HIS A 105 -0.43 12.09 -10.66
C HIS A 105 0.01 11.96 -9.20
N TYR A 106 -0.35 12.91 -8.34
CA TYR A 106 0.07 12.94 -6.94
C TYR A 106 1.60 12.98 -6.72
N GLY A 107 2.38 13.47 -7.70
CA GLY A 107 3.85 13.42 -7.64
C GLY A 107 4.43 12.02 -7.84
N VAL A 108 3.61 11.07 -8.23
CA VAL A 108 3.95 9.66 -8.51
C VAL A 108 3.77 9.39 -9.99
N VAL A 109 4.65 8.59 -10.56
CA VAL A 109 4.49 8.02 -11.90
C VAL A 109 3.73 6.72 -11.77
N TRP A 110 2.59 6.64 -12.44
CA TRP A 110 1.73 5.46 -12.52
C TRP A 110 1.90 4.80 -13.88
N GLY A 111 2.22 3.52 -13.89
CA GLY A 111 2.30 2.70 -15.09
C GLY A 111 1.18 1.68 -15.14
N TRP A 112 0.49 1.62 -16.28
CA TRP A 112 -0.52 0.59 -16.50
C TRP A 112 0.14 -0.74 -16.83
N PHE A 113 -0.30 -1.80 -16.19
CA PHE A 113 0.16 -3.15 -16.46
C PHE A 113 -1.03 -4.05 -16.79
N GLY A 114 -1.14 -4.45 -18.06
CA GLY A 114 -2.26 -5.20 -18.60
C GLY A 114 -2.52 -4.82 -20.06
N ASN A 115 -3.77 -4.97 -20.53
CA ASN A 115 -4.15 -4.53 -21.86
C ASN A 115 -4.04 -2.99 -21.98
N PRO A 116 -3.16 -2.45 -22.85
CA PRO A 116 -3.00 -1.00 -22.99
C PRO A 116 -4.28 -0.23 -23.34
N GLU A 117 -5.21 -0.88 -24.06
CA GLU A 117 -6.47 -0.27 -24.49
C GLU A 117 -7.48 -0.16 -23.33
N ALA A 118 -7.28 -0.91 -22.26
CA ALA A 118 -8.10 -0.88 -21.05
C ALA A 118 -7.62 0.15 -20.01
N ALA A 119 -6.55 0.89 -20.30
CA ALA A 119 -6.00 1.86 -19.37
C ALA A 119 -6.97 3.02 -19.13
N ASP A 120 -7.57 3.08 -17.94
CA ASP A 120 -8.54 4.10 -17.55
C ASP A 120 -8.05 4.86 -16.31
N PRO A 121 -7.92 6.21 -16.37
CA PRO A 121 -7.61 7.05 -15.22
C PRO A 121 -8.59 6.90 -14.03
N ALA A 122 -9.82 6.50 -14.28
CA ALA A 122 -10.81 6.23 -13.22
C ALA A 122 -10.41 5.08 -12.29
N HIS A 123 -9.45 4.25 -12.70
CA HIS A 123 -8.90 3.17 -11.88
C HIS A 123 -7.68 3.59 -11.05
N LEU A 124 -7.35 4.89 -10.99
CA LEU A 124 -6.32 5.39 -10.07
C LEU A 124 -6.85 5.43 -8.65
N PRO A 125 -6.07 4.90 -7.67
CA PRO A 125 -6.38 5.06 -6.25
C PRO A 125 -6.55 6.51 -5.82
N SER A 126 -7.55 6.78 -4.98
CA SER A 126 -7.71 8.10 -4.35
C SER A 126 -6.65 8.31 -3.26
N LEU A 127 -5.89 9.40 -3.36
CA LEU A 127 -4.88 9.81 -2.37
C LEU A 127 -5.17 11.24 -1.92
N PRO A 128 -6.23 11.47 -1.11
CA PRO A 128 -6.80 12.80 -0.90
C PRO A 128 -5.90 13.78 -0.12
N PHE A 129 -4.84 13.30 0.53
CA PHE A 129 -3.85 14.16 1.20
C PHE A 129 -2.66 14.53 0.29
N LEU A 130 -2.57 13.98 -0.91
CA LEU A 130 -1.57 14.36 -1.90
C LEU A 130 -2.19 15.29 -2.94
N PRO A 131 -1.56 16.44 -3.22
CA PRO A 131 -2.05 17.33 -4.28
C PRO A 131 -1.86 16.67 -5.65
N PRO A 132 -2.81 16.85 -6.56
CA PRO A 132 -2.75 16.23 -7.89
C PRO A 132 -1.44 16.52 -8.64
N ASN A 133 -0.90 17.72 -8.48
CA ASN A 133 0.31 18.18 -9.16
C ASN A 133 1.59 18.11 -8.30
N GLY A 134 1.55 17.43 -7.16
CA GLY A 134 2.70 17.28 -6.26
C GLY A 134 3.04 18.56 -5.46
N GLY A 135 3.97 18.43 -4.52
CA GLY A 135 4.71 19.59 -4.02
C GLY A 135 4.12 20.41 -2.89
N LEU A 136 3.62 19.81 -1.80
CA LEU A 136 3.40 20.56 -0.55
C LEU A 136 4.72 20.73 0.25
N PRO A 137 4.81 21.74 1.14
CA PRO A 137 6.00 22.04 1.93
C PRO A 137 6.59 20.87 2.71
N GLY A 138 5.79 19.88 3.09
CA GLY A 138 6.23 18.70 3.82
C GLY A 138 6.46 17.46 2.98
N TYR A 139 6.44 17.57 1.67
CA TYR A 139 6.65 16.43 0.78
C TYR A 139 8.06 15.84 0.95
N MET A 140 8.11 14.57 1.28
CA MET A 140 9.35 13.80 1.32
C MET A 140 9.15 12.43 0.68
N THR A 141 10.22 11.89 0.12
CA THR A 141 10.23 10.57 -0.49
C THR A 141 11.32 9.70 0.13
N SER A 142 11.07 8.42 0.21
CA SER A 142 12.06 7.41 0.61
C SER A 142 11.84 6.14 -0.20
N THR A 143 12.94 5.50 -0.61
CA THR A 143 12.89 4.25 -1.37
C THR A 143 13.60 3.14 -0.62
N ILE A 144 12.95 1.99 -0.52
CA ILE A 144 13.53 0.76 0.02
C ILE A 144 13.08 -0.44 -0.83
N ARG A 145 13.90 -1.48 -0.84
CA ARG A 145 13.54 -2.79 -1.39
C ARG A 145 13.37 -3.80 -0.27
N PHE A 146 12.32 -4.57 -0.40
CA PHE A 146 12.00 -5.71 0.44
C PHE A 146 12.28 -6.99 -0.35
N ASP A 147 12.99 -7.94 0.24
CA ASP A 147 13.22 -9.27 -0.34
C ASP A 147 12.03 -10.19 0.01
N CYS A 148 10.84 -9.74 -0.34
CA CYS A 148 9.59 -10.49 -0.23
C CYS A 148 8.59 -10.02 -1.30
N SER A 149 7.55 -10.81 -1.53
CA SER A 149 6.48 -10.44 -2.49
C SER A 149 5.68 -9.21 -2.02
N ALA A 150 5.11 -8.47 -2.96
CA ALA A 150 4.29 -7.31 -2.66
C ALA A 150 3.09 -7.64 -1.74
N PRO A 151 2.38 -8.77 -1.92
CA PRO A 151 1.35 -9.18 -0.97
C PRO A 151 1.81 -9.35 0.46
N ILE A 152 3.01 -9.87 0.71
CA ILE A 152 3.57 -9.98 2.08
C ILE A 152 3.86 -8.59 2.66
N SER A 153 4.44 -7.69 1.85
CA SER A 153 4.68 -6.30 2.27
C SER A 153 3.38 -5.59 2.63
N LEU A 154 2.32 -5.79 1.86
CA LEU A 154 1.01 -5.19 2.14
C LEU A 154 0.32 -5.81 3.36
N GLU A 155 0.47 -7.11 3.57
CA GLU A 155 -0.04 -7.78 4.76
C GLU A 155 0.67 -7.29 6.04
N ASN A 156 1.97 -7.02 5.97
CA ASN A 156 2.69 -6.36 7.06
C ASN A 156 2.14 -4.95 7.33
N LEU A 157 1.87 -4.17 6.28
CA LEU A 157 1.35 -2.82 6.43
C LEU A 157 -0.07 -2.78 7.03
N ILE A 158 -0.95 -3.75 6.68
CA ILE A 158 -2.33 -3.75 7.18
C ILE A 158 -2.41 -4.08 8.68
N ASP A 159 -1.41 -4.72 9.25
CA ASP A 159 -1.31 -4.95 10.69
C ASP A 159 -0.72 -3.73 11.39
N LEU A 160 -1.57 -2.82 11.86
CA LEU A 160 -1.13 -1.65 12.61
C LEU A 160 -0.61 -1.98 14.03
N THR A 161 -0.83 -3.20 14.52
CA THR A 161 -0.46 -3.57 15.89
C THR A 161 1.02 -3.95 16.00
N HIS A 162 1.63 -4.46 14.93
CA HIS A 162 3.06 -4.81 14.91
C HIS A 162 3.96 -3.60 15.21
N ALA A 163 3.50 -2.40 14.89
CA ALA A 163 4.29 -1.19 15.04
C ALA A 163 4.71 -0.92 16.49
N ASP A 164 3.88 -1.28 17.46
CA ASP A 164 4.15 -1.10 18.88
C ASP A 164 5.29 -1.98 19.39
N PHE A 165 5.53 -3.10 18.74
CA PHE A 165 6.60 -4.04 19.08
C PHE A 165 7.85 -3.81 18.23
N LEU A 166 7.64 -3.69 16.92
CA LEU A 166 8.75 -3.66 15.96
C LEU A 166 9.38 -2.27 15.85
N HIS A 167 8.57 -1.22 16.01
CA HIS A 167 8.97 0.18 15.82
C HIS A 167 8.85 1.01 17.11
N ALA A 168 8.82 0.39 18.27
CA ALA A 168 8.62 1.05 19.56
C ALA A 168 9.59 2.23 19.80
N ASP A 169 10.80 2.14 19.28
CA ASP A 169 11.83 3.18 19.36
C ASP A 169 11.56 4.42 18.46
N VAL A 170 10.58 4.34 17.56
CA VAL A 170 10.15 5.41 16.66
C VAL A 170 8.73 5.86 16.95
N VAL A 171 7.78 4.90 16.97
CA VAL A 171 6.34 5.18 17.05
C VAL A 171 5.74 4.96 18.45
N GLY A 172 6.53 4.51 19.42
CA GLY A 172 6.12 4.28 20.80
C GLY A 172 5.64 2.85 21.08
N ASP A 173 5.47 2.55 22.36
CA ASP A 173 5.11 1.24 22.88
C ASP A 173 3.59 0.98 22.88
N GLU A 174 3.19 -0.24 23.30
CA GLU A 174 1.80 -0.70 23.34
C GLU A 174 0.93 -0.10 24.46
N LYS A 175 1.50 0.66 25.39
CA LYS A 175 0.78 1.14 26.58
C LYS A 175 -0.29 2.15 26.22
N SER A 176 -1.55 1.77 26.42
CA SER A 176 -2.74 2.59 26.25
C SER A 176 -3.82 2.13 27.24
N ASP A 177 -4.75 3.03 27.59
CA ASP A 177 -5.87 2.70 28.48
C ASP A 177 -6.91 1.84 27.79
N SER A 178 -7.13 2.08 26.49
CA SER A 178 -8.02 1.27 25.66
C SER A 178 -7.59 1.28 24.21
N GLU A 179 -7.91 0.19 23.52
CA GLU A 179 -7.64 0.00 22.11
C GLU A 179 -8.84 -0.65 21.41
N THR A 180 -9.19 -0.06 20.26
CA THR A 180 -10.20 -0.62 19.35
C THR A 180 -9.61 -0.80 17.96
N VAL A 181 -10.02 -1.87 17.28
CA VAL A 181 -9.65 -2.18 15.90
C VAL A 181 -10.92 -2.47 15.10
N GLU A 182 -11.07 -1.78 13.99
CA GLU A 182 -12.18 -1.93 13.05
C GLU A 182 -11.65 -2.27 11.67
N THR A 183 -12.40 -3.11 10.93
CA THR A 183 -12.02 -3.52 9.57
C THR A 183 -13.16 -3.19 8.62
N PHE A 184 -12.86 -2.44 7.56
CA PHE A 184 -13.76 -2.13 6.45
C PHE A 184 -13.19 -2.70 5.16
N TYR A 185 -14.03 -3.13 4.24
CA TYR A 185 -13.58 -3.68 2.97
C TYR A 185 -14.65 -3.57 1.89
N ASP A 186 -14.19 -3.55 0.67
CA ASP A 186 -14.96 -3.72 -0.55
C ASP A 186 -14.21 -4.68 -1.50
N SER A 187 -14.63 -4.83 -2.75
CA SER A 187 -13.97 -5.74 -3.70
C SER A 187 -12.56 -5.32 -4.10
N GLU A 188 -12.19 -4.06 -3.89
CA GLU A 188 -10.95 -3.47 -4.39
C GLU A 188 -10.05 -2.94 -3.26
N THR A 189 -10.58 -2.85 -2.02
CA THR A 189 -9.85 -2.26 -0.90
C THR A 189 -10.11 -2.98 0.43
N VAL A 190 -9.12 -2.93 1.32
CA VAL A 190 -9.26 -3.31 2.72
C VAL A 190 -8.70 -2.20 3.59
N THR A 191 -9.43 -1.81 4.63
CA THR A 191 -9.08 -0.73 5.54
C THR A 191 -9.12 -1.23 6.98
N MET A 192 -8.04 -1.00 7.74
CA MET A 192 -8.01 -1.16 9.19
C MET A 192 -7.96 0.21 9.84
N VAL A 193 -8.79 0.40 10.85
CA VAL A 193 -8.79 1.57 11.72
C VAL A 193 -8.44 1.12 13.12
N ARG A 194 -7.41 1.71 13.70
CA ARG A 194 -6.98 1.45 15.07
C ARG A 194 -7.08 2.74 15.88
N THR A 195 -7.77 2.70 17.00
CA THR A 195 -7.90 3.84 17.93
C THR A 195 -7.38 3.45 19.29
N CYS A 196 -6.44 4.24 19.83
CA CYS A 196 -5.88 4.07 21.16
C CYS A 196 -6.12 5.33 21.99
N ILE A 197 -6.63 5.16 23.21
CA ILE A 197 -6.84 6.24 24.17
C ILE A 197 -5.71 6.25 25.19
N ASN A 198 -5.18 7.45 25.48
CA ASN A 198 -4.08 7.65 26.42
C ASN A 198 -2.87 6.75 26.13
N LYS A 199 -2.56 6.57 24.83
CA LYS A 199 -1.35 5.86 24.41
C LYS A 199 -0.09 6.66 24.77
N SER A 200 0.98 5.98 25.15
CA SER A 200 2.29 6.62 25.35
C SER A 200 2.68 7.46 24.14
N VAL A 201 3.16 8.68 24.36
CA VAL A 201 3.55 9.58 23.26
C VAL A 201 4.72 9.02 22.49
N ALA A 202 4.56 8.85 21.19
CA ALA A 202 5.59 8.35 20.28
C ALA A 202 6.88 9.21 20.36
N PRO A 203 8.08 8.61 20.42
CA PRO A 203 9.34 9.36 20.46
C PRO A 203 9.46 10.40 19.34
N ILE A 204 9.01 10.07 18.13
CA ILE A 204 9.00 10.95 16.98
C ILE A 204 8.09 12.17 17.20
N MET A 205 6.95 12.00 17.89
CA MET A 205 6.03 13.10 18.21
C MET A 205 6.58 14.01 19.29
N LYS A 206 7.28 13.45 20.29
CA LYS A 206 8.01 14.27 21.29
C LYS A 206 9.04 15.16 20.61
N PHE A 207 9.73 14.63 19.61
CA PHE A 207 10.81 15.34 18.92
C PHE A 207 10.29 16.40 17.93
N PHE A 208 9.34 16.04 17.06
CA PHE A 208 8.88 16.94 15.99
C PHE A 208 7.74 17.86 16.41
N SER A 209 6.79 17.37 17.20
CA SER A 209 5.60 18.14 17.63
C SER A 209 5.78 18.75 19.03
N GLY A 210 6.91 18.51 19.70
CA GLY A 210 7.23 19.08 21.01
C GLY A 210 6.27 18.68 22.12
N ILE A 211 5.61 17.52 22.01
CA ILE A 211 4.61 17.06 22.98
C ILE A 211 5.30 16.68 24.29
N ARG A 212 4.85 17.32 25.39
CA ARG A 212 5.41 17.11 26.73
C ARG A 212 4.55 16.21 27.62
N GLN A 213 3.27 16.02 27.27
CA GLN A 213 2.39 15.12 28.01
C GLN A 213 2.91 13.68 27.92
N PRO A 214 2.64 12.83 28.93
CA PRO A 214 3.05 11.42 28.90
C PRO A 214 2.26 10.60 27.87
N THR A 215 1.01 10.97 27.61
CA THR A 215 0.07 10.23 26.74
C THR A 215 -0.60 11.13 25.71
N GLN A 216 -1.14 10.50 24.68
CA GLN A 216 -1.91 11.12 23.60
C GLN A 216 -2.99 10.13 23.11
N ASN A 217 -4.04 10.62 22.48
CA ASN A 217 -4.96 9.78 21.74
C ASN A 217 -4.43 9.60 20.32
N VAL A 218 -4.54 8.37 19.81
CA VAL A 218 -4.02 8.00 18.51
C VAL A 218 -5.10 7.29 17.70
N ARG A 219 -5.36 7.76 16.49
CA ARG A 219 -6.15 7.05 15.49
C ARG A 219 -5.27 6.81 14.27
N GLN A 220 -5.08 5.54 13.96
CA GLN A 220 -4.31 5.10 12.81
C GLN A 220 -5.25 4.42 11.81
N VAL A 221 -5.07 4.72 10.55
CA VAL A 221 -5.79 4.09 9.44
C VAL A 221 -4.79 3.57 8.44
N ILE A 222 -4.96 2.34 8.02
CA ILE A 222 -4.30 1.80 6.84
C ILE A 222 -5.36 1.35 5.84
N ARG A 223 -5.27 1.83 4.59
CA ARG A 223 -6.14 1.43 3.50
C ARG A 223 -5.29 0.89 2.37
N ILE A 224 -5.50 -0.37 2.02
CA ILE A 224 -4.83 -1.04 0.91
C ILE A 224 -5.72 -0.99 -0.33
N TYR A 225 -5.11 -0.62 -1.45
CA TYR A 225 -5.64 -0.79 -2.79
C TYR A 225 -5.07 -2.08 -3.38
N LEU A 226 -5.92 -3.09 -3.46
CA LEU A 226 -5.50 -4.47 -3.70
C LEU A 226 -4.79 -4.66 -5.03
N ARG A 227 -5.38 -4.18 -6.14
CA ARG A 227 -4.82 -4.36 -7.49
C ARG A 227 -3.54 -3.56 -7.70
N SER A 228 -3.52 -2.31 -7.26
CA SER A 228 -2.39 -1.40 -7.44
C SER A 228 -1.21 -1.68 -6.51
N HIS A 229 -1.35 -2.62 -5.58
CA HIS A 229 -0.36 -2.95 -4.56
C HIS A 229 0.20 -1.70 -3.87
N CYS A 230 -0.68 -0.88 -3.35
CA CYS A 230 -0.27 0.29 -2.59
C CYS A 230 -1.19 0.53 -1.40
N ALA A 231 -0.73 1.32 -0.44
CA ALA A 231 -1.46 1.62 0.77
C ALA A 231 -1.36 3.09 1.16
N ILE A 232 -2.44 3.61 1.72
CA ILE A 232 -2.46 4.82 2.53
C ILE A 232 -2.27 4.42 3.99
N ALA A 233 -1.38 5.10 4.70
CA ALA A 233 -1.33 5.08 6.15
C ALA A 233 -1.55 6.49 6.68
N TYR A 234 -2.54 6.69 7.54
CA TYR A 234 -2.87 7.99 8.10
C TYR A 234 -2.95 7.90 9.63
N GLY A 235 -2.04 8.58 10.30
CA GLY A 235 -2.01 8.68 11.76
C GLY A 235 -2.48 10.06 12.21
N ARG A 236 -3.49 10.10 13.08
CA ARG A 236 -3.87 11.30 13.83
C ARG A 236 -3.44 11.15 15.26
N PHE A 237 -2.78 12.17 15.78
CA PHE A 237 -2.27 12.23 17.13
C PHE A 237 -2.86 13.47 17.84
N THR A 238 -3.43 13.27 19.02
CA THR A 238 -4.09 14.36 19.76
C THR A 238 -3.63 14.37 21.23
N PRO A 239 -2.83 15.35 21.68
CA PRO A 239 -2.25 16.43 20.87
C PRO A 239 -1.16 15.91 19.92
N GLY A 240 -0.93 16.61 18.81
CA GLY A 240 0.15 16.32 17.85
C GLY A 240 -0.23 16.62 16.41
N ASP A 241 0.68 16.29 15.51
CA ASP A 241 0.52 16.47 14.08
C ASP A 241 0.01 15.21 13.41
N ASP A 242 -0.76 15.36 12.36
CA ASP A 242 -1.18 14.24 11.52
C ASP A 242 0.01 13.72 10.69
N VAL A 243 0.07 12.42 10.48
CA VAL A 243 1.13 11.73 9.72
C VAL A 243 0.49 11.01 8.52
N PRO A 244 0.38 11.67 7.37
CA PRO A 244 -0.12 11.07 6.14
C PRO A 244 1.02 10.41 5.36
N LEU A 245 0.88 9.13 5.06
CA LEU A 245 1.85 8.33 4.33
C LEU A 245 1.18 7.62 3.15
N PHE A 246 1.88 7.55 2.05
CA PHE A 246 1.55 6.69 0.92
C PHE A 246 2.67 5.67 0.72
N HIS A 247 2.31 4.40 0.64
CA HIS A 247 3.21 3.27 0.49
C HIS A 247 2.96 2.53 -0.83
N PRO A 248 3.60 2.94 -1.93
CA PRO A 248 3.71 2.11 -3.12
C PRO A 248 4.46 0.82 -2.80
N CYS A 249 3.89 -0.35 -3.13
CA CYS A 249 4.54 -1.65 -2.97
C CYS A 249 4.65 -2.34 -4.34
N THR A 250 5.47 -1.76 -5.23
CA THR A 250 5.61 -2.22 -6.62
C THR A 250 6.33 -3.56 -6.67
N PRO A 251 5.75 -4.64 -7.24
CA PRO A 251 6.40 -5.92 -7.39
C PRO A 251 7.48 -5.85 -8.49
N GLU A 252 8.76 -5.65 -8.12
CA GLU A 252 9.86 -5.69 -9.10
C GLU A 252 10.01 -7.09 -9.70
N THR A 253 9.92 -8.11 -8.84
CA THR A 253 9.89 -9.52 -9.21
C THR A 253 8.82 -10.21 -8.34
N ARG A 254 8.68 -11.51 -8.49
CA ARG A 254 7.80 -12.34 -7.67
C ARG A 254 8.12 -12.27 -6.15
N ASP A 255 9.39 -12.13 -5.81
CA ASP A 255 9.94 -12.20 -4.44
C ASP A 255 10.66 -10.92 -4.01
N ARG A 256 10.50 -9.85 -4.78
CA ARG A 256 11.10 -8.55 -4.45
C ARG A 256 10.12 -7.41 -4.71
N THR A 257 9.95 -6.59 -3.69
CA THR A 257 9.09 -5.42 -3.70
C THR A 257 9.92 -4.15 -3.57
N ARG A 258 9.62 -3.16 -4.40
CA ARG A 258 10.11 -1.80 -4.28
C ARG A 258 9.05 -0.94 -3.61
N MET A 259 9.35 -0.42 -2.44
CA MET A 259 8.53 0.55 -1.74
C MET A 259 9.11 1.95 -1.92
N GLU A 260 8.32 2.85 -2.48
CA GLU A 260 8.68 4.26 -2.68
C GLU A 260 7.76 5.14 -1.82
N MET A 261 8.02 5.14 -0.50
CA MET A 261 7.20 5.84 0.48
C MET A 261 7.16 7.35 0.22
N VAL A 262 5.97 7.92 0.31
CA VAL A 262 5.70 9.36 0.25
C VAL A 262 5.04 9.80 1.54
N MET A 263 5.54 10.87 2.14
CA MET A 263 4.90 11.56 3.25
C MET A 263 4.58 13.00 2.84
N ASN A 264 3.40 13.47 3.19
CA ASN A 264 2.99 14.83 2.94
C ASN A 264 2.36 15.43 4.20
N THR A 265 2.95 16.50 4.73
CA THR A 265 2.44 17.21 5.90
C THR A 265 2.62 18.72 5.75
N SER A 266 1.64 19.48 6.20
CA SER A 266 1.63 20.94 6.10
C SER A 266 2.65 21.64 7.03
N ASN A 267 3.13 20.96 8.07
CA ASN A 267 3.94 21.57 9.14
C ASN A 267 5.43 21.22 9.08
N ALA A 268 5.91 20.69 7.95
CA ALA A 268 7.28 20.21 7.86
C ALA A 268 8.31 21.34 7.64
N GLY A 269 9.07 21.62 8.67
CA GLY A 269 10.26 22.44 8.58
C GLY A 269 11.44 21.73 7.90
N PHE A 270 12.55 22.46 7.73
CA PHE A 270 13.79 21.96 7.13
C PHE A 270 14.30 20.66 7.79
N MET A 271 14.33 20.63 9.12
CA MET A 271 14.75 19.46 9.89
C MET A 271 13.94 18.21 9.56
N PHE A 272 12.62 18.35 9.46
CA PHE A 272 11.72 17.26 9.11
C PHE A 272 12.09 16.62 7.78
N ARG A 273 12.31 17.41 6.72
CA ARG A 273 12.65 16.92 5.40
C ARG A 273 13.95 16.12 5.36
N HIS A 274 14.90 16.41 6.24
CA HIS A 274 16.20 15.72 6.28
C HIS A 274 16.22 14.52 7.24
N ILE A 275 15.42 14.53 8.30
CA ILE A 275 15.41 13.48 9.32
C ILE A 275 14.37 12.42 9.02
N MET A 276 13.18 12.79 8.57
CA MET A 276 12.10 11.82 8.32
C MET A 276 12.42 10.76 7.27
N PRO A 277 13.13 11.03 6.16
CA PRO A 277 13.54 9.96 5.26
C PRO A 277 14.40 8.88 5.92
N LYS A 278 15.26 9.29 6.87
CA LYS A 278 16.09 8.35 7.65
C LYS A 278 15.27 7.54 8.65
N ALA A 279 14.30 8.18 9.31
CA ALA A 279 13.36 7.49 10.21
C ALA A 279 12.49 6.50 9.43
N GLY A 280 11.92 6.91 8.30
CA GLY A 280 11.17 6.04 7.42
C GLY A 280 12.01 4.87 6.88
N TYR A 281 13.26 5.11 6.50
CA TYR A 281 14.18 4.05 6.09
C TYR A 281 14.44 3.06 7.23
N LYS A 282 14.64 3.54 8.48
CA LYS A 282 14.84 2.68 9.65
C LYS A 282 13.64 1.79 9.90
N VAL A 283 12.42 2.36 9.93
CA VAL A 283 11.15 1.62 10.09
C VAL A 283 11.02 0.54 9.02
N SER A 284 11.16 0.92 7.75
CA SER A 284 11.06 -0.03 6.64
C SER A 284 12.14 -1.13 6.67
N ARG A 285 13.33 -0.85 7.22
CA ARG A 285 14.36 -1.87 7.43
C ARG A 285 13.97 -2.86 8.51
N GLN A 286 13.31 -2.40 9.58
CA GLN A 286 12.76 -3.28 10.62
C GLN A 286 11.68 -4.19 10.01
N ASP A 287 10.74 -3.63 9.22
CA ASP A 287 9.74 -4.41 8.48
C ASP A 287 10.37 -5.46 7.57
N SER A 288 11.37 -5.04 6.76
CA SER A 288 12.07 -5.95 5.86
C SER A 288 12.75 -7.10 6.60
N SER A 289 13.29 -6.85 7.80
CA SER A 289 13.93 -7.89 8.61
C SER A 289 12.96 -8.97 9.08
N MET A 290 11.67 -8.65 9.17
CA MET A 290 10.62 -9.59 9.57
C MET A 290 9.92 -10.25 8.37
N THR A 291 9.72 -9.51 7.28
CA THR A 291 9.00 -10.00 6.09
C THR A 291 9.88 -10.85 5.17
N SER A 292 11.16 -10.50 5.00
CA SER A 292 12.06 -11.22 4.11
C SER A 292 12.29 -12.69 4.51
N PRO A 293 12.49 -13.05 5.79
CA PRO A 293 12.58 -14.45 6.20
C PRO A 293 11.29 -15.25 6.04
N GLN A 294 10.13 -14.59 6.00
CA GLN A 294 8.84 -15.25 5.77
C GLN A 294 8.66 -15.65 4.31
N SER A 295 9.21 -14.88 3.37
CA SER A 295 9.03 -15.07 1.94
C SER A 295 9.34 -16.50 1.44
N PRO A 296 10.51 -17.09 1.73
CA PRO A 296 10.79 -18.48 1.33
C PRO A 296 9.84 -19.50 1.97
N ARG A 297 9.36 -19.22 3.19
CA ARG A 297 8.43 -20.09 3.91
C ARG A 297 7.09 -20.20 3.22
N TYR A 298 6.59 -19.11 2.64
CA TYR A 298 5.36 -19.11 1.86
C TYR A 298 5.50 -19.83 0.51
N MET A 299 6.73 -20.02 0.02
CA MET A 299 6.99 -20.75 -1.21
C MET A 299 7.02 -22.28 -1.03
N LEU A 300 7.12 -22.77 0.20
CA LEU A 300 7.15 -24.20 0.46
C LEU A 300 5.76 -24.81 0.37
N PRO A 301 5.58 -25.97 -0.34
CA PRO A 301 4.30 -26.63 -0.46
C PRO A 301 3.93 -27.44 0.79
N THR A 302 4.03 -26.81 1.94
CA THR A 302 3.73 -27.44 3.23
C THR A 302 2.43 -26.90 3.81
N THR A 303 1.74 -27.74 4.58
CA THR A 303 0.58 -27.28 5.34
C THR A 303 1.06 -26.28 6.40
N ARG A 304 0.71 -25.01 6.21
CA ARG A 304 0.99 -23.96 7.17
C ARG A 304 -0.20 -23.81 8.11
N LYS A 305 0.10 -23.44 9.35
CA LYS A 305 -0.88 -22.97 10.31
C LYS A 305 -0.41 -21.60 10.78
N ASP A 306 -0.95 -20.56 10.17
CA ASP A 306 -0.72 -19.21 10.63
C ASP A 306 -1.54 -19.00 11.91
N LEU A 307 -0.93 -18.42 12.93
CA LEU A 307 -1.62 -18.06 14.16
C LEU A 307 -2.28 -16.69 13.97
N HIS A 308 -3.53 -16.61 14.33
CA HIS A 308 -4.30 -15.37 14.20
C HIS A 308 -4.80 -14.92 15.57
N SER A 309 -4.62 -13.66 15.87
CA SER A 309 -5.16 -12.96 17.03
C SER A 309 -6.50 -12.29 16.69
N LYS A 310 -7.14 -11.72 17.69
CA LYS A 310 -8.34 -10.89 17.48
C LYS A 310 -8.07 -9.62 16.63
N PHE A 311 -6.82 -9.22 16.48
CA PHE A 311 -6.41 -8.04 15.73
C PHE A 311 -6.10 -8.31 14.25
N ASP A 312 -5.99 -9.60 13.84
CA ASP A 312 -5.58 -9.99 12.49
C ASP A 312 -6.74 -10.03 11.47
N GLN A 313 -7.91 -9.54 11.83
CA GLN A 313 -9.09 -9.60 10.96
C GLN A 313 -8.88 -8.88 9.62
N ALA A 314 -8.18 -7.75 9.63
CA ALA A 314 -7.87 -7.01 8.41
C ALA A 314 -6.92 -7.78 7.49
N GLY A 315 -5.89 -8.44 8.05
CA GLY A 315 -4.98 -9.31 7.29
C GLY A 315 -5.69 -10.52 6.69
N GLN A 316 -6.58 -11.16 7.45
CA GLN A 316 -7.40 -12.28 6.95
C GLN A 316 -8.33 -11.83 5.82
N ARG A 317 -8.98 -10.67 5.98
CA ARG A 317 -9.84 -10.10 4.95
C ARG A 317 -9.03 -9.73 3.70
N TYR A 318 -7.84 -9.16 3.88
CA TYR A 318 -6.92 -8.88 2.79
C TYR A 318 -6.63 -10.15 1.95
N ARG A 319 -6.29 -11.26 2.60
CA ARG A 319 -6.04 -12.54 1.90
C ARG A 319 -7.26 -13.03 1.13
N LEU A 320 -8.46 -12.97 1.74
CA LEU A 320 -9.69 -13.39 1.08
C LEU A 320 -9.99 -12.54 -0.16
N GLN A 321 -9.87 -11.23 -0.07
CA GLN A 321 -10.10 -10.34 -1.21
C GLN A 321 -9.05 -10.55 -2.32
N MET A 322 -7.78 -10.77 -1.95
CA MET A 322 -6.74 -11.09 -2.93
C MET A 322 -6.99 -12.44 -3.62
N MET A 323 -7.46 -13.46 -2.90
CA MET A 323 -7.84 -14.75 -3.47
C MET A 323 -8.99 -14.61 -4.46
N ASP A 324 -10.02 -13.82 -4.13
CA ASP A 324 -11.13 -13.53 -5.04
C ASP A 324 -10.62 -12.85 -6.32
N LEU A 325 -9.82 -11.81 -6.19
CA LEU A 325 -9.23 -11.10 -7.33
C LEU A 325 -8.41 -12.03 -8.24
N VAL A 326 -7.56 -12.90 -7.67
CA VAL A 326 -6.77 -13.86 -8.43
C VAL A 326 -7.66 -14.84 -9.17
N THR A 327 -8.70 -15.34 -8.50
CA THR A 327 -9.66 -16.29 -9.09
C THR A 327 -10.42 -15.65 -10.25
N ARG A 328 -10.88 -14.42 -10.07
CA ARG A 328 -11.58 -13.66 -11.11
C ARG A 328 -10.68 -13.40 -12.33
N GLN A 329 -9.45 -12.96 -12.11
CA GLN A 329 -8.50 -12.76 -13.22
C GLN A 329 -8.15 -14.06 -13.95
N ALA A 330 -8.05 -15.19 -13.24
CA ALA A 330 -7.84 -16.51 -13.87
C ALA A 330 -9.03 -16.91 -14.75
N ALA A 331 -10.23 -16.45 -14.42
CA ALA A 331 -11.44 -16.63 -15.24
C ALA A 331 -11.59 -15.57 -16.36
N GLY A 332 -10.63 -14.63 -16.51
CA GLY A 332 -10.68 -13.55 -17.49
C GLY A 332 -11.50 -12.33 -17.07
N ASP A 333 -11.96 -12.26 -15.80
CA ASP A 333 -12.67 -11.11 -15.25
C ASP A 333 -11.68 -10.10 -14.66
N PHE A 334 -11.42 -9.02 -15.37
CA PHE A 334 -10.57 -7.89 -14.95
C PHE A 334 -11.39 -6.67 -14.52
N ALA A 335 -12.72 -6.73 -14.52
CA ALA A 335 -13.57 -5.60 -14.19
C ALA A 335 -13.39 -5.14 -12.75
N TYR A 336 -13.34 -3.82 -12.54
CA TYR A 336 -13.45 -3.22 -11.21
C TYR A 336 -14.91 -3.27 -10.76
N ARG A 337 -15.15 -3.70 -9.54
CA ARG A 337 -16.50 -3.78 -8.96
C ARG A 337 -16.82 -2.59 -8.07
N ASP A 338 -15.78 -1.96 -7.51
CA ASP A 338 -15.89 -0.79 -6.67
C ASP A 338 -15.00 0.34 -7.18
N ASN A 339 -15.37 1.58 -6.85
CA ASN A 339 -14.68 2.76 -7.33
C ASN A 339 -13.46 3.09 -6.45
N VAL A 340 -12.27 2.72 -6.91
CA VAL A 340 -11.01 2.99 -6.21
C VAL A 340 -10.61 4.47 -6.18
N SER A 341 -11.15 5.27 -7.10
CA SER A 341 -10.92 6.73 -7.16
C SER A 341 -11.89 7.54 -6.30
N ALA A 342 -12.87 6.89 -5.66
CA ALA A 342 -13.79 7.56 -4.75
C ALA A 342 -13.03 8.25 -3.61
N ASP A 343 -13.48 9.44 -3.23
CA ASP A 343 -12.91 10.17 -2.10
C ASP A 343 -13.01 9.35 -0.80
N CYS A 344 -11.88 9.06 -0.20
CA CYS A 344 -11.77 8.33 1.06
C CYS A 344 -11.40 9.23 2.25
N SER A 345 -11.53 10.55 2.11
CA SER A 345 -11.16 11.55 3.13
C SER A 345 -11.82 11.28 4.48
N ASP A 346 -13.06 10.82 4.48
CA ASP A 346 -13.81 10.55 5.71
C ASP A 346 -13.24 9.33 6.46
N ILE A 347 -13.06 8.22 5.76
CA ILE A 347 -12.57 6.99 6.41
C ILE A 347 -11.13 7.13 6.91
N ILE A 348 -10.26 7.86 6.20
CA ILE A 348 -8.90 8.10 6.66
C ILE A 348 -8.82 9.22 7.72
N GLY A 349 -9.88 10.01 7.89
CA GLY A 349 -9.98 11.00 8.95
C GLY A 349 -9.40 12.37 8.61
N LEU A 350 -9.34 12.76 7.34
CA LEU A 350 -8.91 14.10 6.93
C LEU A 350 -9.86 15.20 7.42
N ARG A 351 -11.16 14.90 7.52
CA ARG A 351 -12.15 15.83 8.06
C ARG A 351 -12.14 15.81 9.59
N LYS A 352 -11.45 16.76 10.19
CA LYS A 352 -11.23 16.81 11.65
C LYS A 352 -12.51 16.90 12.48
N GLU A 353 -13.55 17.50 11.95
CA GLU A 353 -14.86 17.65 12.60
C GLU A 353 -15.59 16.33 12.83
N LEU A 354 -15.30 15.28 12.06
CA LEU A 354 -15.94 13.96 12.19
C LEU A 354 -15.30 13.10 13.28
N PHE A 355 -14.13 13.45 13.77
CA PHE A 355 -13.35 12.67 14.73
C PHE A 355 -13.01 13.52 15.96
N ARG A 356 -14.00 13.73 16.81
CA ARG A 356 -13.79 14.27 18.16
C ARG A 356 -13.51 13.09 19.09
N PHE A 357 -12.35 13.12 19.72
CA PHE A 357 -12.05 12.25 20.85
C PHE A 357 -12.73 12.76 22.11
#